data_267f9e2457185daf3c75970468021bf6
#
_entry.id   267f9e2457185daf3c75970468021bf6
#
_cell.length_a   1.000
_cell.length_b   1.000
_cell.length_c   1.000
_cell.angle_alpha   90.00
_cell.angle_beta   90.00
_cell.angle_gamma   90.00
#
_symmetry.space_group_name_H-M   'P 1'
#
loop_
_entity.id
_entity.type
_entity.pdbx_description
1 polymer ?
#
loop_
_entity_poly.entity_id
_entity_poly.type
_entity_poly.pdbx_seq_one_letter_code
_entity_poly.pdbx_strand_id
1 'polypeptide(L)'
;QVKAEEVASFLAVHLFRNKRPVLPAPEKELITALVNRFEMNSTALNNFLQCPLKFYYQNLIRVPTGISEASTFGSAVHYALERLFVRMKNNQQLFPEAEVMLQDFERELYRNREHFTREAYTRKLEYGRRILQSLYDKNVNTWEKNVSIEWFVKQVVVDGIPLKGKIDKMEFRPDGIYIVDYKTGDPEKAKKEALALKEQGLDVSVRNPGGWSTLG
;
A
#
# COMPACT_ATOMS: atom_id res chain seq x y z
N GLN A 1 -33.10 -37.63 -15.77
CA GLN A 1 -34.19 -36.76 -15.31
C GLN A 1 -33.93 -36.47 -13.83
N VAL A 2 -33.75 -35.19 -13.52
CA VAL A 2 -33.58 -34.71 -12.14
C VAL A 2 -34.95 -34.79 -11.47
N LYS A 3 -35.06 -35.43 -10.30
CA LYS A 3 -36.33 -35.55 -9.59
C LYS A 3 -36.72 -34.21 -8.98
N ALA A 4 -38.04 -33.91 -8.98
CA ALA A 4 -38.56 -32.64 -8.44
C ALA A 4 -38.17 -32.41 -6.96
N GLU A 5 -38.02 -33.47 -6.18
CA GLU A 5 -37.55 -33.45 -4.79
C GLU A 5 -36.09 -33.00 -4.65
N GLU A 6 -35.23 -33.38 -5.61
CA GLU A 6 -33.81 -32.93 -5.64
C GLU A 6 -33.70 -31.44 -5.99
N VAL A 7 -34.56 -30.97 -6.90
CA VAL A 7 -34.65 -29.55 -7.24
C VAL A 7 -35.16 -28.73 -6.05
N ALA A 8 -36.21 -29.22 -5.35
CA ALA A 8 -36.75 -28.55 -4.17
C ALA A 8 -35.71 -28.48 -3.02
N SER A 9 -34.97 -29.57 -2.80
CA SER A 9 -33.86 -29.61 -1.82
C SER A 9 -32.75 -28.62 -2.18
N PHE A 10 -32.35 -28.59 -3.44
CA PHE A 10 -31.33 -27.66 -3.92
C PHE A 10 -31.77 -26.18 -3.79
N LEU A 11 -33.04 -25.89 -4.15
CA LEU A 11 -33.60 -24.54 -4.03
C LEU A 11 -33.74 -24.14 -2.55
N ALA A 12 -34.16 -25.08 -1.66
CA ALA A 12 -34.23 -24.81 -0.23
C ALA A 12 -32.86 -24.42 0.34
N VAL A 13 -31.81 -25.15 -0.02
CA VAL A 13 -30.44 -24.85 0.43
C VAL A 13 -29.96 -23.48 -0.12
N HIS A 14 -30.30 -23.11 -1.36
CA HIS A 14 -29.81 -21.91 -1.98
C HIS A 14 -30.70 -20.67 -1.75
N LEU A 15 -32.02 -20.82 -1.72
CA LEU A 15 -32.95 -19.71 -1.52
C LEU A 15 -33.23 -19.39 -0.06
N PHE A 16 -33.15 -20.41 0.84
CA PHE A 16 -33.35 -20.21 2.28
C PHE A 16 -32.05 -20.04 3.06
N ARG A 17 -30.93 -19.85 2.40
CA ARG A 17 -29.65 -19.42 3.00
C ARG A 17 -29.70 -18.00 3.60
N ASN A 18 -30.90 -17.50 3.91
CA ASN A 18 -31.12 -16.21 4.56
C ASN A 18 -30.90 -16.22 6.08
N LYS A 19 -30.44 -17.31 6.65
CA LYS A 19 -29.79 -17.22 7.95
C LYS A 19 -28.36 -16.72 7.69
N ARG A 20 -28.20 -15.39 7.65
CA ARG A 20 -26.86 -14.82 7.86
C ARG A 20 -26.24 -15.56 9.03
N PRO A 21 -25.03 -16.12 8.90
CA PRO A 21 -24.37 -16.75 10.04
C PRO A 21 -24.42 -15.72 11.18
N VAL A 22 -25.04 -16.08 12.29
CA VAL A 22 -25.01 -15.26 13.50
C VAL A 22 -23.58 -15.39 13.99
N LEU A 23 -22.75 -14.40 13.58
CA LEU A 23 -21.42 -14.27 14.17
C LEU A 23 -21.65 -13.99 15.66
N PRO A 24 -21.05 -14.78 16.56
CA PRO A 24 -21.14 -14.48 17.98
C PRO A 24 -20.73 -13.03 18.17
N ALA A 25 -21.53 -12.27 18.90
CA ALA A 25 -21.19 -10.88 19.20
C ALA A 25 -19.84 -10.90 19.92
N PRO A 26 -18.83 -10.14 19.40
CA PRO A 26 -17.53 -10.08 20.06
C PRO A 26 -17.74 -9.58 21.50
N GLU A 27 -16.97 -10.10 22.42
CA GLU A 27 -17.02 -9.68 23.82
C GLU A 27 -16.78 -8.17 23.90
N LYS A 28 -17.74 -7.43 24.42
CA LYS A 28 -17.73 -5.96 24.44
C LYS A 28 -16.49 -5.42 25.16
N GLU A 29 -16.09 -6.07 26.26
CA GLU A 29 -14.92 -5.73 27.05
C GLU A 29 -13.63 -5.86 26.22
N LEU A 30 -13.50 -6.93 25.46
CA LEU A 30 -12.35 -7.16 24.57
C LEU A 30 -12.26 -6.05 23.49
N ILE A 31 -13.38 -5.78 22.82
CA ILE A 31 -13.43 -4.72 21.80
C ILE A 31 -13.04 -3.38 22.39
N THR A 32 -13.63 -3.02 23.54
CA THR A 32 -13.34 -1.76 24.20
C THR A 32 -11.86 -1.64 24.56
N ALA A 33 -11.25 -2.71 25.09
CA ALA A 33 -9.82 -2.71 25.41
C ALA A 33 -8.94 -2.57 24.17
N LEU A 34 -9.31 -3.17 23.04
CA LEU A 34 -8.59 -3.07 21.76
C LEU A 34 -8.71 -1.67 21.18
N VAL A 35 -9.92 -1.09 21.15
CA VAL A 35 -10.17 0.26 20.61
C VAL A 35 -9.45 1.32 21.42
N ASN A 36 -9.45 1.23 22.75
CA ASN A 36 -8.77 2.20 23.62
C ASN A 36 -7.25 2.27 23.42
N ARG A 37 -6.65 1.23 22.82
CA ARG A 37 -5.21 1.18 22.51
C ARG A 37 -4.93 1.36 21.02
N PHE A 38 -5.98 1.54 20.22
CA PHE A 38 -5.86 1.54 18.78
C PHE A 38 -5.39 2.92 18.29
N GLU A 39 -4.34 2.91 17.47
CA GLU A 39 -3.90 4.07 16.72
C GLU A 39 -4.39 3.94 15.28
N MET A 40 -5.15 4.92 14.82
CA MET A 40 -5.73 4.93 13.48
C MET A 40 -4.67 5.19 12.41
N ASN A 41 -4.79 4.50 11.28
CA ASN A 41 -4.04 4.79 10.07
C ASN A 41 -4.99 4.78 8.85
N SER A 42 -4.51 5.24 7.69
CA SER A 42 -5.32 5.35 6.48
C SER A 42 -5.95 4.02 6.05
N THR A 43 -5.22 2.91 6.13
CA THR A 43 -5.74 1.58 5.79
C THR A 43 -6.86 1.15 6.74
N ALA A 44 -6.68 1.37 8.04
CA ALA A 44 -7.67 1.02 9.04
C ALA A 44 -8.94 1.87 8.89
N LEU A 45 -8.78 3.17 8.63
CA LEU A 45 -9.90 4.06 8.36
C LEU A 45 -10.68 3.61 7.11
N ASN A 46 -9.99 3.34 6.02
CA ASN A 46 -10.63 2.86 4.79
C ASN A 46 -11.35 1.51 5.00
N ASN A 47 -10.75 0.60 5.75
CA ASN A 47 -11.40 -0.68 6.09
C ASN A 47 -12.66 -0.46 6.92
N PHE A 48 -12.64 0.46 7.88
CA PHE A 48 -13.81 0.81 8.71
C PHE A 48 -14.93 1.42 7.87
N LEU A 49 -14.61 2.38 7.00
CA LEU A 49 -15.57 3.05 6.13
C LEU A 49 -16.20 2.08 5.11
N GLN A 50 -15.42 1.13 4.61
CA GLN A 50 -15.94 0.08 3.71
C GLN A 50 -16.82 -0.93 4.43
N CYS A 51 -16.38 -1.41 5.57
CA CYS A 51 -17.07 -2.43 6.35
C CYS A 51 -16.49 -2.52 7.77
N PRO A 52 -17.25 -2.17 8.82
CA PRO A 52 -16.78 -2.27 10.20
C PRO A 52 -16.28 -3.67 10.61
N LEU A 53 -16.88 -4.74 10.07
CA LEU A 53 -16.38 -6.11 10.30
C LEU A 53 -15.01 -6.35 9.68
N LYS A 54 -14.74 -5.78 8.50
CA LYS A 54 -13.41 -5.83 7.88
C LYS A 54 -12.37 -5.16 8.76
N PHE A 55 -12.68 -3.97 9.30
CA PHE A 55 -11.85 -3.29 10.27
C PHE A 55 -11.60 -4.14 11.52
N TYR A 56 -12.67 -4.72 12.09
CA TYR A 56 -12.57 -5.58 13.26
C TYR A 56 -11.61 -6.74 13.02
N TYR A 57 -11.81 -7.52 11.95
CA TYR A 57 -10.97 -8.69 11.69
C TYR A 57 -9.55 -8.34 11.27
N GLN A 58 -9.38 -7.35 10.39
CA GLN A 58 -8.07 -7.05 9.81
C GLN A 58 -7.21 -6.09 10.64
N ASN A 59 -7.83 -5.16 11.37
CA ASN A 59 -7.12 -4.10 12.07
C ASN A 59 -7.14 -4.25 13.59
N LEU A 60 -8.26 -4.65 14.20
CA LEU A 60 -8.35 -4.84 15.66
C LEU A 60 -7.77 -6.17 16.08
N ILE A 61 -8.34 -7.28 15.63
CA ILE A 61 -7.87 -8.63 16.03
C ILE A 61 -6.76 -9.18 15.13
N ARG A 62 -6.50 -8.54 14.00
CA ARG A 62 -5.39 -8.82 13.07
C ARG A 62 -5.34 -10.28 12.61
N VAL A 63 -6.48 -10.79 12.14
CA VAL A 63 -6.50 -12.11 11.52
C VAL A 63 -5.53 -12.15 10.36
N PRO A 64 -4.59 -13.12 10.30
CA PRO A 64 -3.64 -13.24 9.22
C PRO A 64 -4.34 -13.35 7.87
N THR A 65 -3.96 -12.51 6.93
CA THR A 65 -4.42 -12.55 5.54
C THR A 65 -3.25 -12.83 4.62
N GLY A 66 -3.49 -13.52 3.51
CA GLY A 66 -2.46 -13.75 2.52
C GLY A 66 -1.90 -12.44 1.96
N ILE A 67 -0.58 -12.39 1.76
CA ILE A 67 0.08 -11.24 1.13
C ILE A 67 -0.12 -11.35 -0.38
N SER A 68 -0.58 -10.28 -1.01
CA SER A 68 -0.80 -10.27 -2.45
C SER A 68 0.49 -9.99 -3.24
N GLU A 69 0.55 -10.50 -4.48
CA GLU A 69 1.63 -10.18 -5.43
C GLU A 69 1.83 -8.66 -5.59
N ALA A 70 0.72 -7.90 -5.68
CA ALA A 70 0.77 -6.45 -5.84
C ALA A 70 1.39 -5.76 -4.62
N SER A 71 1.04 -6.19 -3.40
CA SER A 71 1.61 -5.67 -2.17
C SER A 71 3.10 -5.98 -2.07
N THR A 72 3.50 -7.22 -2.38
CA THR A 72 4.91 -7.65 -2.38
C THR A 72 5.73 -6.86 -3.39
N PHE A 73 5.22 -6.68 -4.60
CA PHE A 73 5.88 -5.87 -5.62
C PHE A 73 6.03 -4.42 -5.16
N GLY A 74 4.96 -3.82 -4.62
CA GLY A 74 4.99 -2.47 -4.08
C GLY A 74 6.06 -2.31 -3.00
N SER A 75 6.11 -3.22 -2.04
CA SER A 75 7.12 -3.22 -0.97
C SER A 75 8.54 -3.29 -1.50
N ALA A 76 8.80 -4.10 -2.54
CA ALA A 76 10.12 -4.19 -3.14
C ALA A 76 10.55 -2.89 -3.85
N VAL A 77 9.61 -2.20 -4.51
CA VAL A 77 9.86 -0.89 -5.13
C VAL A 77 10.16 0.17 -4.07
N HIS A 78 9.34 0.26 -3.01
CA HIS A 78 9.56 1.19 -1.90
C HIS A 78 10.91 0.94 -1.23
N TYR A 79 11.25 -0.32 -0.96
CA TYR A 79 12.55 -0.69 -0.40
C TYR A 79 13.72 -0.22 -1.25
N ALA A 80 13.68 -0.43 -2.57
CA ALA A 80 14.73 0.00 -3.47
C ALA A 80 14.92 1.53 -3.46
N LEU A 81 13.82 2.28 -3.47
CA LEU A 81 13.85 3.74 -3.40
C LEU A 81 14.35 4.24 -2.03
N GLU A 82 13.89 3.64 -0.94
CA GLU A 82 14.42 3.92 0.39
C GLU A 82 15.93 3.75 0.43
N ARG A 83 16.43 2.59 -0.03
CA ARG A 83 17.86 2.26 -0.03
C ARG A 83 18.67 3.22 -0.90
N LEU A 84 18.13 3.65 -2.04
CA LEU A 84 18.75 4.64 -2.91
C LEU A 84 19.02 5.94 -2.18
N PHE A 85 18.01 6.51 -1.52
CA PHE A 85 18.15 7.78 -0.79
C PHE A 85 19.00 7.63 0.48
N VAL A 86 18.88 6.51 1.20
CA VAL A 86 19.77 6.23 2.36
C VAL A 86 21.23 6.19 1.93
N ARG A 87 21.55 5.51 0.81
CA ARG A 87 22.91 5.47 0.28
C ARG A 87 23.38 6.86 -0.16
N MET A 88 22.54 7.64 -0.83
CA MET A 88 22.82 9.01 -1.21
C MET A 88 23.21 9.87 0.01
N LYS A 89 22.43 9.80 1.08
CA LYS A 89 22.72 10.53 2.34
C LYS A 89 24.06 10.13 2.96
N ASN A 90 24.41 8.83 2.91
CA ASN A 90 25.64 8.30 3.46
C ASN A 90 26.86 8.48 2.54
N ASN A 91 26.66 8.89 1.28
CA ASN A 91 27.70 9.08 0.27
C ASN A 91 27.78 10.54 -0.17
N GLN A 92 27.94 11.47 0.79
CA GLN A 92 28.13 12.90 0.50
C GLN A 92 27.07 13.49 -0.45
N GLN A 93 25.84 13.04 -0.34
CA GLN A 93 24.71 13.43 -1.20
C GLN A 93 24.90 13.07 -2.71
N LEU A 94 25.69 12.05 -2.98
CA LEU A 94 25.83 11.48 -4.32
C LEU A 94 25.00 10.22 -4.45
N PHE A 95 24.12 10.20 -5.45
CA PHE A 95 23.35 8.98 -5.74
C PHE A 95 24.28 7.88 -6.27
N PRO A 96 24.11 6.63 -5.81
CA PRO A 96 24.79 5.50 -6.44
C PRO A 96 24.22 5.26 -7.85
N GLU A 97 24.92 4.51 -8.67
CA GLU A 97 24.45 4.11 -10.00
C GLU A 97 23.11 3.34 -9.92
N ALA A 98 22.31 3.45 -10.99
CA ALA A 98 20.99 2.81 -11.08
C ALA A 98 21.03 1.31 -10.77
N GLU A 99 22.08 0.62 -11.21
CA GLU A 99 22.23 -0.83 -11.01
C GLU A 99 22.21 -1.21 -9.51
N VAL A 100 22.74 -0.37 -8.63
CA VAL A 100 22.71 -0.62 -7.17
C VAL A 100 21.28 -0.63 -6.64
N MET A 101 20.44 0.31 -7.12
CA MET A 101 19.01 0.36 -6.77
C MET A 101 18.28 -0.85 -7.34
N LEU A 102 18.58 -1.25 -8.58
CA LEU A 102 17.96 -2.42 -9.21
C LEU A 102 18.29 -3.71 -8.47
N GLN A 103 19.53 -3.86 -8.03
CA GLN A 103 19.94 -5.01 -7.21
C GLN A 103 19.22 -5.07 -5.84
N ASP A 104 18.99 -3.92 -5.21
CA ASP A 104 18.22 -3.87 -3.96
C ASP A 104 16.75 -4.28 -4.21
N PHE A 105 16.14 -3.82 -5.32
CA PHE A 105 14.80 -4.25 -5.75
C PHE A 105 14.73 -5.76 -5.99
N GLU A 106 15.65 -6.30 -6.78
CA GLU A 106 15.69 -7.73 -7.12
C GLU A 106 15.85 -8.61 -5.89
N ARG A 107 16.75 -8.21 -4.99
CA ARG A 107 16.99 -8.92 -3.75
C ARG A 107 15.75 -8.97 -2.88
N GLU A 108 15.04 -7.85 -2.75
CA GLU A 108 13.83 -7.79 -1.94
C GLU A 108 12.68 -8.56 -2.58
N LEU A 109 12.52 -8.47 -3.91
CA LEU A 109 11.54 -9.26 -4.65
C LEU A 109 11.82 -10.77 -4.54
N TYR A 110 13.10 -11.17 -4.63
CA TYR A 110 13.52 -12.57 -4.49
C TYR A 110 13.29 -13.12 -3.09
N ARG A 111 13.50 -12.33 -2.05
CA ARG A 111 13.23 -12.74 -0.65
C ARG A 111 11.77 -13.12 -0.43
N ASN A 112 10.88 -12.48 -1.14
CA ASN A 112 9.43 -12.66 -1.00
C ASN A 112 8.81 -13.37 -2.22
N ARG A 113 9.62 -14.16 -2.96
CA ARG A 113 9.19 -14.81 -4.20
C ARG A 113 8.08 -15.84 -4.02
N GLU A 114 7.90 -16.36 -2.82
CA GLU A 114 6.84 -17.32 -2.49
C GLU A 114 5.44 -16.74 -2.64
N HIS A 115 5.29 -15.41 -2.70
CA HIS A 115 4.01 -14.75 -2.94
C HIS A 115 3.63 -14.65 -4.42
N PHE A 116 4.45 -15.21 -5.32
CA PHE A 116 4.25 -15.15 -6.78
C PHE A 116 4.21 -16.54 -7.38
N THR A 117 3.45 -16.69 -8.47
CA THR A 117 3.73 -17.78 -9.41
C THR A 117 5.05 -17.51 -10.13
N ARG A 118 5.67 -18.53 -10.71
CA ARG A 118 6.93 -18.38 -11.44
C ARG A 118 6.84 -17.37 -12.57
N GLU A 119 5.75 -17.42 -13.33
CA GLU A 119 5.47 -16.52 -14.45
C GLU A 119 5.22 -15.10 -13.99
N ALA A 120 4.45 -14.92 -12.90
CA ALA A 120 4.18 -13.62 -12.31
C ALA A 120 5.46 -12.98 -11.76
N TYR A 121 6.31 -13.77 -11.10
CA TYR A 121 7.60 -13.31 -10.60
C TYR A 121 8.48 -12.75 -11.73
N THR A 122 8.65 -13.52 -12.82
CA THR A 122 9.48 -13.10 -13.97
C THR A 122 8.95 -11.81 -14.58
N ARG A 123 7.63 -11.73 -14.84
CA ARG A 123 7.01 -10.49 -15.37
C ARG A 123 7.21 -9.28 -14.44
N LYS A 124 7.03 -9.48 -13.13
CA LYS A 124 7.18 -8.40 -12.15
C LYS A 124 8.63 -7.97 -12.00
N LEU A 125 9.59 -8.89 -12.08
CA LEU A 125 11.01 -8.59 -12.08
C LEU A 125 11.41 -7.70 -13.26
N GLU A 126 11.07 -8.11 -14.47
CA GLU A 126 11.37 -7.37 -15.70
C GLU A 126 10.68 -6.00 -15.72
N TYR A 127 9.41 -5.96 -15.32
CA TYR A 127 8.65 -4.73 -15.22
C TYR A 127 9.28 -3.76 -14.21
N GLY A 128 9.62 -4.24 -13.01
CA GLY A 128 10.23 -3.43 -11.95
C GLY A 128 11.58 -2.86 -12.36
N ARG A 129 12.45 -3.66 -12.97
CA ARG A 129 13.73 -3.19 -13.52
C ARG A 129 13.52 -2.03 -14.49
N ARG A 130 12.63 -2.21 -15.45
CA ARG A 130 12.35 -1.19 -16.48
C ARG A 130 11.83 0.12 -15.90
N ILE A 131 10.87 0.06 -14.97
CA ILE A 131 10.29 1.28 -14.39
C ILE A 131 11.26 1.99 -13.47
N LEU A 132 12.02 1.26 -12.65
CA LEU A 132 13.01 1.84 -11.75
C LEU A 132 14.17 2.47 -12.51
N GLN A 133 14.66 1.81 -13.57
CA GLN A 133 15.68 2.38 -14.45
C GLN A 133 15.19 3.69 -15.08
N SER A 134 13.97 3.68 -15.67
CA SER A 134 13.40 4.88 -16.27
C SER A 134 13.16 6.00 -15.25
N LEU A 135 12.74 5.64 -14.03
CA LEU A 135 12.56 6.59 -12.93
C LEU A 135 13.90 7.25 -12.55
N TYR A 136 14.94 6.43 -12.42
CA TYR A 136 16.29 6.90 -12.09
C TYR A 136 16.82 7.85 -13.17
N ASP A 137 16.84 7.43 -14.42
CA ASP A 137 17.40 8.21 -15.55
C ASP A 137 16.75 9.59 -15.69
N LYS A 138 15.43 9.66 -15.45
CA LYS A 138 14.68 10.91 -15.57
C LYS A 138 14.86 11.86 -14.39
N ASN A 139 15.20 11.36 -13.22
CA ASN A 139 15.10 12.16 -12.00
C ASN A 139 16.39 12.27 -11.21
N VAL A 140 17.43 11.47 -11.46
CA VAL A 140 18.65 11.45 -10.64
C VAL A 140 19.30 12.82 -10.48
N ASN A 141 19.25 13.66 -11.53
CA ASN A 141 19.82 15.01 -11.52
C ASN A 141 18.88 16.08 -10.93
N THR A 142 17.61 15.75 -10.72
CA THR A 142 16.57 16.70 -10.26
C THR A 142 15.99 16.36 -8.91
N TRP A 143 16.26 15.18 -8.37
CA TRP A 143 15.79 14.81 -7.06
C TRP A 143 16.33 15.74 -5.97
N GLU A 144 15.42 16.17 -5.09
CA GLU A 144 15.79 16.83 -3.85
C GLU A 144 16.63 15.90 -2.99
N LYS A 145 17.74 16.43 -2.46
CA LYS A 145 18.67 15.67 -1.62
C LYS A 145 18.46 15.91 -0.12
N ASN A 146 17.89 17.06 0.22
CA ASN A 146 17.49 17.35 1.60
C ASN A 146 16.14 16.67 1.89
N VAL A 147 16.19 15.40 2.29
CA VAL A 147 15.02 14.56 2.44
C VAL A 147 15.01 13.78 3.73
N SER A 148 13.82 13.47 4.23
CA SER A 148 13.58 12.42 5.22
C SER A 148 12.83 11.26 4.54
N ILE A 149 13.30 10.05 4.79
CA ILE A 149 12.78 8.83 4.17
C ILE A 149 12.12 7.96 5.23
N GLU A 150 11.00 7.34 4.87
CA GLU A 150 10.31 6.36 5.72
C GLU A 150 9.99 6.93 7.13
N TRP A 151 9.49 8.18 7.14
CA TRP A 151 9.23 8.89 8.38
C TRP A 151 8.00 8.34 9.09
N PHE A 152 8.19 7.86 10.33
CA PHE A 152 7.09 7.39 11.16
C PHE A 152 6.37 8.55 11.86
N VAL A 153 5.11 8.75 11.52
CA VAL A 153 4.18 9.62 12.24
C VAL A 153 3.74 8.88 13.50
N LYS A 154 4.08 9.43 14.67
CA LYS A 154 3.75 8.87 15.98
C LYS A 154 3.29 10.00 16.90
N GLN A 155 2.46 9.66 17.90
CA GLN A 155 2.00 10.59 18.94
C GLN A 155 1.24 11.81 18.39
N VAL A 156 0.63 11.67 17.23
CA VAL A 156 -0.25 12.68 16.64
C VAL A 156 -1.69 12.36 17.03
N VAL A 157 -2.41 13.35 17.53
CA VAL A 157 -3.82 13.23 17.88
C VAL A 157 -4.61 14.27 17.10
N VAL A 158 -5.63 13.83 16.36
CA VAL A 158 -6.55 14.69 15.61
C VAL A 158 -7.96 14.40 16.11
N ASP A 159 -8.64 15.43 16.60
CA ASP A 159 -10.00 15.32 17.18
C ASP A 159 -10.13 14.22 18.26
N GLY A 160 -9.10 14.07 19.08
CA GLY A 160 -9.05 13.04 20.12
C GLY A 160 -8.68 11.64 19.66
N ILE A 161 -8.45 11.44 18.36
CA ILE A 161 -8.09 10.14 17.77
C ILE A 161 -6.59 10.06 17.59
N PRO A 162 -5.90 9.10 18.24
CA PRO A 162 -4.48 8.89 18.02
C PRO A 162 -4.22 8.32 16.61
N LEU A 163 -3.31 8.97 15.91
CA LEU A 163 -2.93 8.61 14.55
C LEU A 163 -1.52 8.04 14.49
N LYS A 164 -1.34 7.09 13.59
CA LYS A 164 -0.04 6.62 13.16
C LYS A 164 0.03 6.48 11.64
N GLY A 165 1.21 6.63 11.12
CA GLY A 165 1.44 6.49 9.69
C GLY A 165 2.92 6.41 9.37
N LYS A 166 3.20 6.21 8.10
CA LYS A 166 4.54 6.24 7.55
C LYS A 166 4.48 7.06 6.27
N ILE A 167 5.37 8.02 6.16
CA ILE A 167 5.52 8.87 4.99
C ILE A 167 6.73 8.34 4.21
N ASP A 168 6.55 7.99 2.95
CA ASP A 168 7.61 7.41 2.14
C ASP A 168 8.80 8.35 2.01
N LYS A 169 8.54 9.61 1.66
CA LYS A 169 9.58 10.64 1.58
C LYS A 169 9.02 12.04 1.86
N MET A 170 9.77 12.84 2.61
CA MET A 170 9.57 14.29 2.74
C MET A 170 10.77 15.01 2.11
N GLU A 171 10.50 15.99 1.28
CA GLU A 171 11.49 16.87 0.67
C GLU A 171 11.43 18.24 1.33
N PHE A 172 12.56 18.70 1.86
CA PHE A 172 12.68 20.01 2.49
C PHE A 172 13.26 21.00 1.49
N ARG A 173 12.40 21.84 0.94
CA ARG A 173 12.75 22.84 -0.06
C ARG A 173 12.65 24.26 0.54
N PRO A 174 13.25 25.28 -0.08
CA PRO A 174 13.18 26.66 0.41
C PRO A 174 11.76 27.22 0.55
N ASP A 175 10.85 26.74 -0.29
CA ASP A 175 9.44 27.16 -0.37
C ASP A 175 8.48 26.31 0.46
N GLY A 176 8.96 25.19 1.06
CA GLY A 176 8.12 24.37 1.92
C GLY A 176 8.54 22.90 2.02
N ILE A 177 7.68 22.13 2.67
CA ILE A 177 7.85 20.67 2.83
C ILE A 177 6.93 19.97 1.85
N TYR A 178 7.51 19.11 1.00
CA TYR A 178 6.78 18.32 0.03
C TYR A 178 6.72 16.86 0.49
N ILE A 179 5.52 16.33 0.59
CA ILE A 179 5.28 14.92 0.92
C ILE A 179 5.17 14.14 -0.38
N VAL A 180 5.98 13.09 -0.50
CA VAL A 180 5.99 12.21 -1.67
C VAL A 180 5.57 10.81 -1.23
N ASP A 181 4.56 10.27 -1.89
CA ASP A 181 4.05 8.92 -1.70
C ASP A 181 4.19 8.15 -3.03
N TYR A 182 4.82 7.00 -2.98
CA TYR A 182 5.09 6.17 -4.16
C TYR A 182 3.94 5.18 -4.38
N LYS A 183 3.30 5.25 -5.53
CA LYS A 183 2.21 4.34 -5.92
C LYS A 183 2.67 3.43 -7.05
N THR A 184 2.58 2.12 -6.84
CA THR A 184 2.92 1.09 -7.83
C THR A 184 1.70 0.48 -8.50
N GLY A 185 0.51 1.00 -8.19
CA GLY A 185 -0.76 0.58 -8.76
C GLY A 185 -1.13 1.30 -10.05
N ASP A 186 -2.41 1.30 -10.37
CA ASP A 186 -2.96 1.94 -11.56
C ASP A 186 -2.80 3.48 -11.52
N PRO A 187 -2.11 4.09 -12.50
CA PRO A 187 -1.92 5.55 -12.57
C PRO A 187 -3.23 6.34 -12.65
N GLU A 188 -4.26 5.80 -13.30
CA GLU A 188 -5.55 6.48 -13.41
C GLU A 188 -6.25 6.56 -12.05
N LYS A 189 -6.08 5.53 -11.22
CA LYS A 189 -6.58 5.55 -9.85
C LYS A 189 -5.86 6.61 -9.01
N ALA A 190 -4.54 6.70 -9.13
CA ALA A 190 -3.76 7.74 -8.44
C ALA A 190 -4.16 9.16 -8.88
N LYS A 191 -4.47 9.38 -10.17
CA LYS A 191 -4.97 10.67 -10.68
C LYS A 191 -6.33 11.03 -10.09
N LYS A 192 -7.24 10.06 -9.99
CA LYS A 192 -8.57 10.27 -9.37
C LYS A 192 -8.44 10.62 -7.89
N GLU A 193 -7.57 9.92 -7.15
CA GLU A 193 -7.28 10.22 -5.74
C GLU A 193 -6.72 11.64 -5.58
N ALA A 194 -5.76 12.04 -6.41
CA ALA A 194 -5.19 13.38 -6.38
C ALA A 194 -6.22 14.47 -6.71
N LEU A 195 -7.13 14.21 -7.65
CA LEU A 195 -8.21 15.16 -7.97
C LEU A 195 -9.14 15.36 -6.77
N ALA A 196 -9.56 14.28 -6.12
CA ALA A 196 -10.39 14.33 -4.93
C ALA A 196 -9.73 15.09 -3.76
N LEU A 197 -8.41 14.97 -3.60
CA LEU A 197 -7.64 15.73 -2.59
C LEU A 197 -7.56 17.22 -2.95
N LYS A 198 -7.42 17.56 -4.25
CA LYS A 198 -7.45 18.96 -4.71
C LYS A 198 -8.82 19.62 -4.45
N GLU A 199 -9.90 18.91 -4.65
CA GLU A 199 -11.26 19.39 -4.34
C GLU A 199 -11.44 19.70 -2.84
N GLN A 200 -10.64 19.07 -1.97
CA GLN A 200 -10.57 19.33 -0.53
C GLN A 200 -9.60 20.47 -0.17
N GLY A 201 -9.04 21.16 -1.15
CA GLY A 201 -8.12 22.29 -0.95
C GLY A 201 -6.65 21.91 -0.73
N LEU A 202 -6.27 20.66 -0.93
CA LEU A 202 -4.88 20.22 -0.84
C LEU A 202 -4.13 20.48 -2.14
N ASP A 203 -2.90 20.97 -2.06
CA ASP A 203 -2.03 21.08 -3.22
C ASP A 203 -1.36 19.75 -3.52
N VAL A 204 -1.90 19.04 -4.47
CA VAL A 204 -1.46 17.68 -4.86
C VAL A 204 -1.14 17.63 -6.34
N SER A 205 -0.03 17.03 -6.69
CA SER A 205 0.34 16.73 -8.07
C SER A 205 0.70 15.26 -8.25
N VAL A 206 0.27 14.66 -9.37
CA VAL A 206 0.68 13.31 -9.75
C VAL A 206 1.78 13.42 -10.79
N ARG A 207 2.94 12.87 -10.46
CA ARG A 207 4.05 12.74 -11.40
C ARG A 207 4.14 11.29 -11.85
N ASN A 208 4.05 11.06 -13.16
CA ASN A 208 4.27 9.75 -13.76
C ASN A 208 5.56 9.76 -14.61
N PRO A 209 6.72 9.72 -13.97
CA PRO A 209 8.00 9.90 -14.67
C PRO A 209 8.38 8.73 -15.58
N GLY A 210 7.72 7.58 -15.43
CA GLY A 210 8.09 6.34 -16.11
C GLY A 210 7.14 5.85 -17.21
N GLY A 211 6.03 6.55 -17.48
CA GLY A 211 5.00 6.03 -18.40
C GLY A 211 4.46 4.68 -17.92
N TRP A 212 4.09 4.61 -16.67
CA TRP A 212 3.52 3.42 -16.03
C TRP A 212 2.20 3.09 -16.73
N SER A 213 2.28 2.27 -17.77
CA SER A 213 1.08 1.70 -18.37
C SER A 213 0.72 0.44 -17.59
N THR A 214 -0.53 0.33 -17.21
CA THR A 214 -1.12 -0.92 -16.75
C THR A 214 -0.90 -1.96 -17.85
N LEU A 215 -0.07 -2.96 -17.58
CA LEU A 215 -0.15 -4.20 -18.30
C LEU A 215 -1.33 -4.95 -17.68
N GLY A 216 -2.42 -5.03 -18.46
CA GLY A 216 -3.59 -5.84 -18.15
C GLY A 216 -3.24 -7.33 -18.01
#